data_e739cabc6727b191d872627c50a1586b
#
_entry.id   e739cabc6727b191d872627c50a1586b
#
_cell.length_a   1.000
_cell.length_b   1.000
_cell.length_c   1.000
_cell.angle_alpha   90.00
_cell.angle_beta   90.00
_cell.angle_gamma   90.00
#
_symmetry.space_group_name_H-M   'P 1'
#
loop_
_entity.id
_entity.type
_entity.pdbx_description
1 polymer ?
#
loop_
_entity_poly.entity_id
_entity_poly.type
_entity_poly.pdbx_seq_one_letter_code
_entity_poly.pdbx_strand_id
1 'polypeptide(L)'
;MNKDKDFLGTEPVGKLMFRLALPTITAQLINMLYNIIDRIYIGHIPGNGALALTGVGVCMPLIMIISAFAALVGGGGAPRASIEMGKNDLNTAEHILGNCFFLQILISIILTVILLFGNRSFLLAFGASENTISYAVDYMHIYAIGTLFVQLTLGMNAFITAQGFTTTSMVSVLIGAICNITLDPIFIFGFHMGVKGAALATVLSQAVSTIWVIFFLCGKKTQLHLRKKYMHLEAKIIIPCVTLGLATFIMQASESVVTVCFNSSLLRYGGDIAVGAMTILTSVMQFAMLPLQGIAQGSQPISSYNYGAKNADRVKKTFRLLLTTCLTYSISLWAAVQLVPEIFVGIFTADASLVDFTAPMLKIYLGGLFLFGIQIACQMTFTSLGKAANSIIVAVVRKFVLLLPLIYIMPHMVSNPTTGVYMAEPIADIIAVLFTSVLFSVQFKKALAEIQK
;
A
#
# COMPACT_ATOMS: atom_id res chain seq x y z
N MET A 1 26.64 -20.29 -15.56
CA MET A 1 25.32 -19.82 -15.09
C MET A 1 25.11 -20.38 -13.67
N ASN A 2 25.06 -19.51 -12.68
CA ASN A 2 24.92 -19.93 -11.28
C ASN A 2 23.45 -20.30 -11.05
N LYS A 3 23.14 -21.60 -10.86
CA LYS A 3 21.76 -22.13 -10.68
C LYS A 3 20.99 -21.43 -9.53
N ASP A 4 21.70 -20.83 -8.58
CA ASP A 4 21.09 -20.11 -7.46
C ASP A 4 20.54 -18.71 -7.82
N LYS A 5 20.86 -18.17 -9.00
CA LYS A 5 20.40 -16.84 -9.44
C LYS A 5 19.13 -16.87 -10.29
N ASP A 6 18.78 -18.02 -10.89
CA ASP A 6 17.64 -18.17 -11.81
C ASP A 6 16.40 -18.83 -11.19
N PHE A 7 16.31 -18.87 -9.86
CA PHE A 7 15.22 -19.57 -9.16
C PHE A 7 13.82 -19.05 -9.55
N LEU A 8 13.68 -17.76 -9.89
CA LEU A 8 12.40 -17.17 -10.35
C LEU A 8 11.91 -17.81 -11.65
N GLY A 9 12.83 -18.24 -12.52
CA GLY A 9 12.52 -18.91 -13.80
C GLY A 9 12.43 -20.43 -13.72
N THR A 10 13.00 -21.08 -12.70
CA THR A 10 13.23 -22.52 -12.67
C THR A 10 12.46 -23.29 -11.61
N GLU A 11 12.28 -22.72 -10.39
CA GLU A 11 11.58 -23.40 -9.31
C GLU A 11 10.07 -23.59 -9.60
N PRO A 12 9.43 -24.63 -9.03
CA PRO A 12 7.99 -24.84 -9.16
C PRO A 12 7.20 -23.60 -8.67
N VAL A 13 6.31 -23.07 -9.53
CA VAL A 13 5.60 -21.79 -9.28
C VAL A 13 4.83 -21.81 -7.95
N GLY A 14 4.17 -22.90 -7.60
CA GLY A 14 3.39 -22.97 -6.34
C GLY A 14 4.27 -22.85 -5.09
N LYS A 15 5.40 -23.60 -5.05
CA LYS A 15 6.36 -23.52 -3.95
C LYS A 15 7.01 -22.14 -3.87
N LEU A 16 7.37 -21.61 -5.02
CA LEU A 16 8.00 -20.30 -5.13
C LEU A 16 7.06 -19.19 -4.67
N MET A 17 5.81 -19.22 -5.13
CA MET A 17 4.81 -18.22 -4.73
C MET A 17 4.55 -18.24 -3.22
N PHE A 18 4.41 -19.42 -2.61
CA PHE A 18 4.27 -19.52 -1.15
C PHE A 18 5.49 -18.98 -0.41
N ARG A 19 6.71 -19.34 -0.86
CA ARG A 19 7.97 -18.86 -0.27
C ARG A 19 8.12 -17.34 -0.35
N LEU A 20 7.64 -16.73 -1.42
CA LEU A 20 7.72 -15.28 -1.61
C LEU A 20 6.56 -14.53 -0.94
N ALA A 21 5.35 -15.10 -0.95
CA ALA A 21 4.17 -14.46 -0.36
C ALA A 21 4.19 -14.45 1.17
N LEU A 22 4.69 -15.50 1.82
CA LEU A 22 4.68 -15.57 3.28
C LEU A 22 5.48 -14.43 3.95
N PRO A 23 6.73 -14.12 3.53
CA PRO A 23 7.45 -12.97 4.08
C PRO A 23 6.77 -11.63 3.76
N THR A 24 6.17 -11.47 2.59
CA THR A 24 5.46 -10.21 2.25
C THR A 24 4.20 -10.02 3.09
N ILE A 25 3.42 -11.05 3.34
CA ILE A 25 2.28 -11.01 4.27
C ILE A 25 2.77 -10.66 5.68
N THR A 26 3.83 -11.33 6.15
CA THR A 26 4.41 -11.06 7.47
C THR A 26 4.89 -9.61 7.58
N ALA A 27 5.53 -9.07 6.55
CA ALA A 27 5.95 -7.67 6.53
C ALA A 27 4.76 -6.70 6.67
N GLN A 28 3.65 -6.96 5.97
CA GLN A 28 2.43 -6.15 6.08
C GLN A 28 1.84 -6.20 7.51
N LEU A 29 1.79 -7.40 8.11
CA LEU A 29 1.31 -7.57 9.49
C LEU A 29 2.22 -6.83 10.50
N ILE A 30 3.54 -6.96 10.38
CA ILE A 30 4.50 -6.24 11.23
C ILE A 30 4.29 -4.73 11.09
N ASN A 31 4.15 -4.25 9.86
CA ASN A 31 3.94 -2.83 9.56
C ASN A 31 2.66 -2.29 10.22
N MET A 32 1.59 -3.07 10.21
CA MET A 32 0.35 -2.71 10.87
C MET A 32 0.48 -2.72 12.39
N LEU A 33 1.11 -3.76 12.96
CA LEU A 33 1.28 -3.90 14.39
C LEU A 33 2.10 -2.76 14.99
N TYR A 34 3.21 -2.39 14.37
CA TYR A 34 4.01 -1.28 14.90
C TYR A 34 3.27 0.05 14.82
N ASN A 35 2.47 0.30 13.77
CA ASN A 35 1.63 1.51 13.69
C ASN A 35 0.58 1.58 14.82
N ILE A 36 0.03 0.44 15.22
CA ILE A 36 -0.91 0.36 16.35
C ILE A 36 -0.17 0.66 17.65
N ILE A 37 1.00 0.07 17.86
CA ILE A 37 1.82 0.26 19.08
C ILE A 37 2.25 1.73 19.22
N ASP A 38 2.72 2.35 18.16
CA ASP A 38 3.08 3.78 18.12
C ASP A 38 1.90 4.66 18.58
N ARG A 39 0.69 4.40 18.03
CA ARG A 39 -0.53 5.13 18.46
C ARG A 39 -0.88 4.89 19.92
N ILE A 40 -0.67 3.68 20.45
CA ILE A 40 -0.87 3.39 21.87
C ILE A 40 0.07 4.23 22.72
N TYR A 41 1.36 4.31 22.39
CA TYR A 41 2.30 5.15 23.12
C TYR A 41 1.94 6.63 23.05
N ILE A 42 1.57 7.16 21.88
CA ILE A 42 1.14 8.55 21.72
C ILE A 42 -0.12 8.84 22.57
N GLY A 43 -1.09 7.93 22.57
CA GLY A 43 -2.32 8.07 23.36
C GLY A 43 -2.09 8.08 24.88
N HIS A 44 -0.97 7.50 25.34
CA HIS A 44 -0.60 7.45 26.76
C HIS A 44 0.33 8.60 27.20
N ILE A 45 0.55 9.60 26.36
CA ILE A 45 1.33 10.79 26.75
C ILE A 45 0.64 11.49 27.93
N PRO A 46 1.33 11.71 29.07
CA PRO A 46 0.71 12.30 30.27
C PRO A 46 0.09 13.67 29.99
N GLY A 47 -1.13 13.86 30.42
CA GLY A 47 -1.89 15.12 30.37
C GLY A 47 -2.57 15.43 29.03
N ASN A 48 -1.96 15.09 27.89
CA ASN A 48 -2.44 15.50 26.57
C ASN A 48 -2.54 14.37 25.54
N GLY A 49 -2.53 13.10 25.94
CA GLY A 49 -2.48 11.94 25.06
C GLY A 49 -3.60 11.91 24.00
N ALA A 50 -4.83 12.25 24.39
CA ALA A 50 -5.96 12.27 23.46
C ALA A 50 -5.79 13.35 22.36
N LEU A 51 -5.36 14.56 22.75
CA LEU A 51 -5.10 15.66 21.81
C LEU A 51 -3.90 15.34 20.90
N ALA A 52 -2.85 14.75 21.47
CA ALA A 52 -1.67 14.30 20.74
C ALA A 52 -2.03 13.23 19.70
N LEU A 53 -2.79 12.21 20.09
CA LEU A 53 -3.26 11.14 19.20
C LEU A 53 -4.12 11.69 18.06
N THR A 54 -5.04 12.62 18.38
CA THR A 54 -5.87 13.28 17.37
C THR A 54 -5.00 14.11 16.42
N GLY A 55 -4.04 14.88 16.94
CA GLY A 55 -3.12 15.67 16.13
C GLY A 55 -2.30 14.82 15.16
N VAL A 56 -1.72 13.70 15.63
CA VAL A 56 -1.00 12.75 14.76
C VAL A 56 -1.96 12.09 13.77
N GLY A 57 -3.20 11.82 14.16
CA GLY A 57 -4.23 11.29 13.26
C GLY A 57 -4.47 12.19 12.04
N VAL A 58 -4.46 13.52 12.22
CA VAL A 58 -4.60 14.49 11.12
C VAL A 58 -3.38 14.49 10.18
N CYS A 59 -2.22 14.02 10.62
CA CYS A 59 -1.04 13.88 9.75
C CYS A 59 -1.14 12.70 8.78
N MET A 60 -2.04 11.71 9.03
CA MET A 60 -2.12 10.48 8.26
C MET A 60 -2.35 10.69 6.75
N PRO A 61 -3.24 11.58 6.28
CA PRO A 61 -3.39 11.82 4.85
C PRO A 61 -2.10 12.29 4.18
N LEU A 62 -1.32 13.15 4.84
CA LEU A 62 -0.03 13.61 4.33
C LEU A 62 1.00 12.46 4.27
N ILE A 63 1.06 11.63 5.32
CA ILE A 63 1.92 10.45 5.37
C ILE A 63 1.56 9.47 4.25
N MET A 64 0.27 9.26 3.97
CA MET A 64 -0.19 8.43 2.86
C MET A 64 0.22 8.99 1.50
N ILE A 65 0.17 10.32 1.30
CA ILE A 65 0.63 10.97 0.08
C ILE A 65 2.14 10.78 -0.09
N ILE A 66 2.93 10.95 0.97
CA ILE A 66 4.37 10.69 0.94
C ILE A 66 4.64 9.24 0.53
N SER A 67 3.95 8.29 1.13
CA SER A 67 4.07 6.86 0.79
C SER A 67 3.64 6.56 -0.64
N ALA A 68 2.61 7.25 -1.15
CA ALA A 68 2.17 7.12 -2.54
C ALA A 68 3.27 7.54 -3.54
N PHE A 69 4.04 8.58 -3.24
CA PHE A 69 5.20 8.96 -4.07
C PHE A 69 6.31 7.90 -4.05
N ALA A 70 6.55 7.25 -2.91
CA ALA A 70 7.47 6.13 -2.85
C ALA A 70 6.98 4.96 -3.70
N ALA A 71 5.69 4.66 -3.64
CA ALA A 71 5.05 3.63 -4.45
C ALA A 71 5.01 3.98 -5.95
N LEU A 72 4.92 5.26 -6.31
CA LEU A 72 5.03 5.73 -7.71
C LEU A 72 6.33 5.26 -8.34
N VAL A 73 7.44 5.42 -7.66
CA VAL A 73 8.76 5.09 -8.20
C VAL A 73 9.07 3.60 -8.02
N GLY A 74 8.88 3.07 -6.80
CA GLY A 74 9.15 1.66 -6.48
C GLY A 74 8.18 0.72 -7.18
N GLY A 75 6.88 1.02 -7.17
CA GLY A 75 5.83 0.20 -7.80
C GLY A 75 5.91 0.12 -9.33
N GLY A 76 6.52 1.11 -9.98
CA GLY A 76 6.75 1.06 -11.42
C GLY A 76 8.15 0.60 -11.81
N GLY A 77 9.17 1.02 -11.08
CA GLY A 77 10.57 0.69 -11.36
C GLY A 77 10.91 -0.78 -11.08
N ALA A 78 10.45 -1.30 -9.96
CA ALA A 78 10.77 -2.66 -9.52
C ALA A 78 10.25 -3.76 -10.48
N PRO A 79 8.97 -3.75 -10.95
CA PRO A 79 8.53 -4.71 -11.97
C PRO A 79 9.31 -4.61 -13.28
N ARG A 80 9.62 -3.39 -13.71
CA ARG A 80 10.39 -3.17 -14.93
C ARG A 80 11.81 -3.73 -14.82
N ALA A 81 12.48 -3.48 -13.69
CA ALA A 81 13.79 -4.06 -13.42
C ALA A 81 13.73 -5.60 -13.43
N SER A 82 12.68 -6.20 -12.84
CA SER A 82 12.50 -7.65 -12.85
C SER A 82 12.25 -8.21 -14.26
N ILE A 83 11.55 -7.47 -15.14
CA ILE A 83 11.38 -7.84 -16.56
C ILE A 83 12.75 -7.85 -17.27
N GLU A 84 13.57 -6.81 -17.06
CA GLU A 84 14.90 -6.76 -17.69
C GLU A 84 15.84 -7.85 -17.14
N MET A 85 15.73 -8.20 -15.85
CA MET A 85 16.41 -9.38 -15.30
C MET A 85 16.00 -10.66 -16.03
N GLY A 86 14.71 -10.83 -16.31
CA GLY A 86 14.19 -11.98 -17.05
C GLY A 86 14.71 -12.04 -18.49
N LYS A 87 15.00 -10.90 -19.12
CA LYS A 87 15.67 -10.79 -20.43
C LYS A 87 17.19 -11.05 -20.36
N ASN A 88 17.75 -11.29 -19.17
CA ASN A 88 19.19 -11.34 -18.90
C ASN A 88 19.92 -10.00 -19.13
N ASP A 89 19.21 -8.88 -19.17
CA ASP A 89 19.79 -7.54 -19.24
C ASP A 89 19.91 -6.90 -17.86
N LEU A 90 20.88 -7.38 -17.09
CA LEU A 90 21.18 -6.83 -15.76
C LEU A 90 21.65 -5.38 -15.81
N ASN A 91 22.28 -4.97 -16.93
CA ASN A 91 22.77 -3.61 -17.09
C ASN A 91 21.60 -2.61 -17.11
N THR A 92 20.60 -2.85 -17.95
CA THR A 92 19.39 -2.02 -17.99
C THR A 92 18.61 -2.09 -16.66
N ALA A 93 18.54 -3.26 -16.01
CA ALA A 93 17.91 -3.39 -14.71
C ALA A 93 18.61 -2.57 -13.60
N GLU A 94 19.96 -2.54 -13.58
CA GLU A 94 20.75 -1.68 -12.68
C GLU A 94 20.60 -0.18 -13.03
N HIS A 95 20.47 0.18 -14.31
CA HIS A 95 20.12 1.55 -14.74
C HIS A 95 18.78 1.99 -14.18
N ILE A 96 17.74 1.14 -14.24
CA ILE A 96 16.42 1.42 -13.67
C ILE A 96 16.54 1.65 -12.17
N LEU A 97 17.24 0.78 -11.45
CA LEU A 97 17.45 0.91 -10.00
C LEU A 97 18.14 2.24 -9.64
N GLY A 98 19.26 2.57 -10.34
CA GLY A 98 20.02 3.80 -10.06
C GLY A 98 19.24 5.07 -10.35
N ASN A 99 18.51 5.11 -11.47
CA ASN A 99 17.65 6.23 -11.85
C ASN A 99 16.48 6.40 -10.87
N CYS A 100 15.82 5.30 -10.46
CA CYS A 100 14.75 5.33 -9.48
C CYS A 100 15.25 5.78 -8.10
N PHE A 101 16.44 5.33 -7.69
CA PHE A 101 17.06 5.79 -6.44
C PHE A 101 17.29 7.30 -6.44
N PHE A 102 17.85 7.85 -7.52
CA PHE A 102 18.07 9.29 -7.64
C PHE A 102 16.77 10.07 -7.69
N LEU A 103 15.76 9.57 -8.41
CA LEU A 103 14.43 10.18 -8.45
C LEU A 103 13.76 10.20 -7.06
N GLN A 104 13.90 9.15 -6.26
CA GLN A 104 13.39 9.09 -4.88
C GLN A 104 14.03 10.18 -4.00
N ILE A 105 15.34 10.40 -4.13
CA ILE A 105 16.04 11.48 -3.43
C ILE A 105 15.47 12.84 -3.85
N LEU A 106 15.30 13.06 -5.14
CA LEU A 106 14.78 14.34 -5.65
C LEU A 106 13.35 14.59 -5.16
N ILE A 107 12.47 13.60 -5.26
CA ILE A 107 11.09 13.68 -4.75
C ILE A 107 11.11 13.96 -3.24
N SER A 108 11.97 13.27 -2.48
CA SER A 108 12.04 13.48 -1.04
C SER A 108 12.45 14.91 -0.67
N ILE A 109 13.40 15.50 -1.38
CA ILE A 109 13.82 16.89 -1.17
C ILE A 109 12.66 17.84 -1.47
N ILE A 110 11.97 17.64 -2.60
CA ILE A 110 10.81 18.46 -2.98
C ILE A 110 9.71 18.35 -1.93
N LEU A 111 9.35 17.13 -1.52
CA LEU A 111 8.33 16.92 -0.49
C LEU A 111 8.74 17.53 0.86
N THR A 112 10.00 17.38 1.26
CA THR A 112 10.51 17.98 2.49
C THR A 112 10.34 19.50 2.46
N VAL A 113 10.74 20.15 1.38
CA VAL A 113 10.60 21.61 1.22
C VAL A 113 9.12 22.02 1.27
N ILE A 114 8.26 21.36 0.51
CA ILE A 114 6.81 21.65 0.50
C ILE A 114 6.21 21.48 1.90
N LEU A 115 6.56 20.40 2.60
CA LEU A 115 6.01 20.13 3.92
C LEU A 115 6.56 21.06 5.00
N LEU A 116 7.84 21.45 4.96
CA LEU A 116 8.40 22.37 5.94
C LEU A 116 7.74 23.76 5.87
N PHE A 117 7.44 24.24 4.67
CA PHE A 117 6.82 25.56 4.48
C PHE A 117 5.27 25.51 4.54
N GLY A 118 4.65 24.41 4.12
CA GLY A 118 3.20 24.30 3.96
C GLY A 118 2.47 23.46 5.01
N ASN A 119 3.17 22.78 5.94
CA ASN A 119 2.57 21.76 6.82
C ASN A 119 1.37 22.28 7.60
N ARG A 120 1.46 23.49 8.20
CA ARG A 120 0.36 24.07 8.97
C ARG A 120 -0.90 24.29 8.12
N SER A 121 -0.74 24.81 6.90
CA SER A 121 -1.86 25.05 5.98
C SER A 121 -2.50 23.74 5.53
N PHE A 122 -1.70 22.74 5.21
CA PHE A 122 -2.20 21.40 4.84
C PHE A 122 -2.93 20.73 6.01
N LEU A 123 -2.34 20.76 7.21
CA LEU A 123 -2.95 20.14 8.39
C LEU A 123 -4.29 20.80 8.77
N LEU A 124 -4.39 22.12 8.67
CA LEU A 124 -5.67 22.81 8.84
C LEU A 124 -6.68 22.42 7.78
N ALA A 125 -6.27 22.28 6.51
CA ALA A 125 -7.13 21.82 5.42
C ALA A 125 -7.60 20.36 5.62
N PHE A 126 -6.80 19.52 6.28
CA PHE A 126 -7.15 18.14 6.62
C PHE A 126 -7.89 18.00 7.95
N GLY A 127 -8.26 19.11 8.61
CA GLY A 127 -9.16 19.10 9.76
C GLY A 127 -8.50 19.23 11.12
N ALA A 128 -7.25 19.72 11.20
CA ALA A 128 -6.66 20.07 12.49
C ALA A 128 -7.44 21.24 13.12
N SER A 129 -7.78 21.12 14.41
CA SER A 129 -8.36 22.17 15.22
C SER A 129 -7.27 23.04 15.88
N GLU A 130 -7.65 24.18 16.44
CA GLU A 130 -6.71 25.04 17.19
C GLU A 130 -6.04 24.29 18.36
N ASN A 131 -6.71 23.32 18.96
CA ASN A 131 -6.19 22.52 20.06
C ASN A 131 -5.24 21.40 19.61
N THR A 132 -5.34 20.90 18.37
CA THR A 132 -4.57 19.78 17.87
C THR A 132 -3.47 20.18 16.89
N ILE A 133 -3.56 21.37 16.30
CA ILE A 133 -2.62 21.85 15.27
C ILE A 133 -1.16 21.89 15.74
N SER A 134 -0.91 22.25 17.00
CA SER A 134 0.46 22.30 17.53
C SER A 134 1.10 20.92 17.55
N TYR A 135 0.36 19.88 18.01
CA TYR A 135 0.84 18.49 18.02
C TYR A 135 1.05 17.96 16.60
N ALA A 136 0.14 18.28 15.69
CA ALA A 136 0.23 17.85 14.30
C ALA A 136 1.44 18.50 13.59
N VAL A 137 1.68 19.81 13.79
CA VAL A 137 2.83 20.53 13.23
C VAL A 137 4.15 20.02 13.81
N ASP A 138 4.22 19.81 15.12
CA ASP A 138 5.41 19.28 15.79
C ASP A 138 5.80 17.89 15.26
N TYR A 139 4.82 17.00 15.08
CA TYR A 139 5.03 15.68 14.48
C TYR A 139 5.48 15.80 13.02
N MET A 140 4.71 16.54 12.22
CA MET A 140 4.91 16.60 10.78
C MET A 140 6.20 17.32 10.41
N HIS A 141 6.66 18.29 11.21
CA HIS A 141 7.92 18.98 10.98
C HIS A 141 9.12 18.02 11.04
N ILE A 142 9.18 17.17 12.07
CA ILE A 142 10.23 16.17 12.21
C ILE A 142 10.08 15.08 11.14
N TYR A 143 8.86 14.62 10.88
CA TYR A 143 8.58 13.64 9.84
C TYR A 143 8.97 14.12 8.44
N ALA A 144 8.74 15.41 8.14
CA ALA A 144 9.12 16.03 6.87
C ALA A 144 10.63 15.94 6.63
N ILE A 145 11.46 16.20 7.64
CA ILE A 145 12.93 16.05 7.55
C ILE A 145 13.30 14.58 7.28
N GLY A 146 12.55 13.64 7.88
CA GLY A 146 12.73 12.20 7.70
C GLY A 146 12.18 11.62 6.40
N THR A 147 11.50 12.42 5.56
CA THR A 147 10.87 11.95 4.32
C THR A 147 11.85 11.24 3.38
N LEU A 148 13.11 11.63 3.35
CA LEU A 148 14.16 10.96 2.60
C LEU A 148 14.29 9.47 2.97
N PHE A 149 14.32 9.16 4.26
CA PHE A 149 14.43 7.79 4.72
C PHE A 149 13.18 6.97 4.41
N VAL A 150 11.99 7.57 4.59
CA VAL A 150 10.72 6.93 4.24
C VAL A 150 10.67 6.59 2.75
N GLN A 151 11.01 7.54 1.89
CA GLN A 151 11.03 7.36 0.44
C GLN A 151 12.00 6.26 0.03
N LEU A 152 13.24 6.30 0.53
CA LEU A 152 14.25 5.32 0.19
C LEU A 152 13.93 3.92 0.74
N THR A 153 13.42 3.82 1.98
CA THR A 153 13.02 2.52 2.54
C THR A 153 11.92 1.88 1.71
N LEU A 154 10.82 2.58 1.47
CA LEU A 154 9.67 2.02 0.76
C LEU A 154 9.98 1.77 -0.72
N GLY A 155 10.57 2.76 -1.40
CA GLY A 155 10.85 2.66 -2.83
C GLY A 155 11.91 1.63 -3.17
N MET A 156 13.01 1.58 -2.43
CA MET A 156 14.11 0.65 -2.71
C MET A 156 13.83 -0.76 -2.22
N ASN A 157 13.03 -0.92 -1.16
CA ASN A 157 12.60 -2.25 -0.70
C ASN A 157 11.78 -3.00 -1.76
N ALA A 158 11.04 -2.29 -2.61
CA ALA A 158 10.36 -2.85 -3.77
C ALA A 158 11.32 -3.56 -4.74
N PHE A 159 12.53 -3.01 -4.95
CA PHE A 159 13.56 -3.63 -5.81
C PHE A 159 14.18 -4.88 -5.17
N ILE A 160 14.26 -4.95 -3.84
CA ILE A 160 14.68 -6.16 -3.14
C ILE A 160 13.65 -7.28 -3.36
N THR A 161 12.36 -6.94 -3.18
CA THR A 161 11.24 -7.85 -3.43
C THR A 161 11.20 -8.32 -4.89
N ALA A 162 11.41 -7.42 -5.86
CA ALA A 162 11.38 -7.72 -7.28
C ALA A 162 12.48 -8.70 -7.74
N GLN A 163 13.57 -8.78 -6.99
CA GLN A 163 14.61 -9.79 -7.18
C GLN A 163 14.28 -11.16 -6.56
N GLY A 164 13.12 -11.27 -5.85
CA GLY A 164 12.73 -12.47 -5.12
C GLY A 164 13.30 -12.57 -3.69
N PHE A 165 13.99 -11.55 -3.18
CA PHE A 165 14.52 -11.54 -1.81
C PHE A 165 13.50 -11.02 -0.80
N THR A 166 12.27 -11.58 -0.83
CA THR A 166 11.16 -11.13 0.02
C THR A 166 11.44 -11.25 1.52
N THR A 167 12.21 -12.26 1.93
CA THR A 167 12.64 -12.40 3.33
C THR A 167 13.57 -11.25 3.75
N THR A 168 14.49 -10.82 2.88
CA THR A 168 15.37 -9.67 3.16
C THR A 168 14.56 -8.37 3.25
N SER A 169 13.57 -8.23 2.38
CA SER A 169 12.60 -7.13 2.40
C SER A 169 11.80 -7.12 3.72
N MET A 170 11.28 -8.26 4.15
CA MET A 170 10.60 -8.41 5.44
C MET A 170 11.51 -8.05 6.64
N VAL A 171 12.78 -8.46 6.60
CA VAL A 171 13.74 -8.14 7.67
C VAL A 171 13.97 -6.63 7.76
N SER A 172 13.97 -5.88 6.66
CA SER A 172 14.08 -4.41 6.73
C SER A 172 12.91 -3.77 7.46
N VAL A 173 11.69 -4.28 7.24
CA VAL A 173 10.47 -3.83 7.95
C VAL A 173 10.55 -4.21 9.44
N LEU A 174 10.99 -5.43 9.74
CA LEU A 174 11.13 -5.90 11.11
C LEU A 174 12.17 -5.08 11.91
N ILE A 175 13.30 -4.76 11.31
CA ILE A 175 14.32 -3.89 11.92
C ILE A 175 13.71 -2.51 12.23
N GLY A 176 13.01 -1.90 11.28
CA GLY A 176 12.33 -0.62 11.50
C GLY A 176 11.31 -0.70 12.64
N ALA A 177 10.46 -1.73 12.64
CA ALA A 177 9.46 -1.93 13.67
C ALA A 177 10.06 -2.11 15.07
N ILE A 178 11.08 -2.95 15.22
CA ILE A 178 11.77 -3.16 16.51
C ILE A 178 12.42 -1.86 16.98
N CYS A 179 13.11 -1.14 16.09
CA CYS A 179 13.71 0.15 16.43
C CYS A 179 12.64 1.15 16.88
N ASN A 180 11.54 1.26 16.17
CA ASN A 180 10.47 2.19 16.51
C ASN A 180 9.83 1.86 17.87
N ILE A 181 9.39 0.61 18.08
CA ILE A 181 8.79 0.15 19.35
C ILE A 181 9.72 0.36 20.54
N THR A 182 11.04 0.26 20.33
CA THR A 182 12.05 0.46 21.38
C THR A 182 12.32 1.95 21.63
N LEU A 183 12.42 2.75 20.57
CA LEU A 183 12.75 4.18 20.67
C LEU A 183 11.58 5.05 21.13
N ASP A 184 10.34 4.67 20.78
CA ASP A 184 9.14 5.41 21.18
C ASP A 184 9.06 5.66 22.69
N PRO A 185 9.09 4.64 23.57
CA PRO A 185 9.00 4.89 25.00
C PRO A 185 10.20 5.67 25.55
N ILE A 186 11.39 5.52 24.96
CA ILE A 186 12.60 6.26 25.37
C ILE A 186 12.44 7.75 25.08
N PHE A 187 12.00 8.12 23.88
CA PHE A 187 11.88 9.52 23.51
C PHE A 187 10.58 10.16 24.04
N ILE A 188 9.46 9.43 24.01
CA ILE A 188 8.17 9.96 24.47
C ILE A 188 8.18 10.17 25.98
N PHE A 189 8.56 9.15 26.75
CA PHE A 189 8.47 9.15 28.21
C PHE A 189 9.82 9.41 28.89
N GLY A 190 10.92 8.78 28.43
CA GLY A 190 12.24 8.92 29.01
C GLY A 190 12.83 10.32 28.89
N PHE A 191 12.79 10.86 27.66
CA PHE A 191 13.25 12.24 27.38
C PHE A 191 12.13 13.27 27.43
N HIS A 192 10.90 12.88 27.76
CA HIS A 192 9.71 13.77 27.85
C HIS A 192 9.45 14.60 26.58
N MET A 193 9.79 14.06 25.40
CA MET A 193 9.63 14.75 24.13
C MET A 193 8.19 14.71 23.60
N GLY A 194 7.32 13.85 24.17
CA GLY A 194 5.93 13.70 23.72
C GLY A 194 5.83 13.34 22.25
N VAL A 195 4.99 14.05 21.50
CA VAL A 195 4.74 13.82 20.06
C VAL A 195 6.01 13.98 19.20
N LYS A 196 6.89 14.91 19.57
CA LYS A 196 8.21 15.08 18.89
C LYS A 196 9.06 13.83 19.03
N GLY A 197 8.98 13.15 20.19
CA GLY A 197 9.68 11.91 20.45
C GLY A 197 9.20 10.78 19.54
N ALA A 198 7.89 10.63 19.38
CA ALA A 198 7.29 9.65 18.46
C ALA A 198 7.73 9.88 17.00
N ALA A 199 7.68 11.14 16.53
CA ALA A 199 8.15 11.48 15.20
C ALA A 199 9.63 11.17 15.00
N LEU A 200 10.47 11.50 15.99
CA LEU A 200 11.92 11.23 15.94
C LEU A 200 12.21 9.73 15.94
N ALA A 201 11.52 8.95 16.77
CA ALA A 201 11.64 7.49 16.78
C ALA A 201 11.29 6.89 15.42
N THR A 202 10.20 7.34 14.80
CA THR A 202 9.79 6.90 13.46
C THR A 202 10.85 7.24 12.43
N VAL A 203 11.37 8.46 12.40
CA VAL A 203 12.40 8.89 11.44
C VAL A 203 13.70 8.10 11.60
N LEU A 204 14.17 7.90 12.84
CA LEU A 204 15.38 7.11 13.11
C LEU A 204 15.20 5.64 12.72
N SER A 205 14.04 5.06 12.99
CA SER A 205 13.72 3.70 12.59
C SER A 205 13.71 3.52 11.08
N GLN A 206 13.16 4.49 10.34
CA GLN A 206 13.23 4.52 8.88
C GLN A 206 14.66 4.71 8.38
N ALA A 207 15.48 5.50 9.06
CA ALA A 207 16.91 5.66 8.72
C ALA A 207 17.68 4.34 8.86
N VAL A 208 17.46 3.59 9.94
CA VAL A 208 18.08 2.28 10.14
C VAL A 208 17.63 1.29 9.07
N SER A 209 16.34 1.26 8.75
CA SER A 209 15.79 0.44 7.64
C SER A 209 16.41 0.83 6.29
N THR A 210 16.57 2.13 6.03
CA THR A 210 17.22 2.65 4.81
C THR A 210 18.65 2.14 4.69
N ILE A 211 19.42 2.23 5.79
CA ILE A 211 20.82 1.74 5.83
C ILE A 211 20.85 0.25 5.48
N TRP A 212 19.97 -0.55 6.07
CA TRP A 212 19.85 -1.97 5.75
C TRP A 212 19.57 -2.24 4.26
N VAL A 213 18.59 -1.53 3.70
CA VAL A 213 18.19 -1.65 2.29
C VAL A 213 19.36 -1.27 1.36
N ILE A 214 20.02 -0.14 1.61
CA ILE A 214 21.17 0.31 0.80
C ILE A 214 22.34 -0.66 0.94
N PHE A 215 22.63 -1.12 2.17
CA PHE A 215 23.71 -2.09 2.42
C PHE A 215 23.46 -3.38 1.62
N PHE A 216 22.22 -3.88 1.58
CA PHE A 216 21.88 -5.04 0.77
C PHE A 216 22.08 -4.77 -0.73
N LEU A 217 21.56 -3.64 -1.24
CA LEU A 217 21.65 -3.30 -2.68
C LEU A 217 23.08 -2.96 -3.13
N CYS A 218 23.98 -2.62 -2.24
CA CYS A 218 25.41 -2.46 -2.51
C CYS A 218 26.22 -3.75 -2.24
N GLY A 219 25.60 -4.75 -1.60
CA GLY A 219 26.25 -5.96 -1.15
C GLY A 219 26.47 -7.01 -2.26
N LYS A 220 27.10 -8.14 -1.91
CA LYS A 220 27.40 -9.23 -2.85
C LYS A 220 26.24 -10.19 -3.11
N LYS A 221 25.21 -10.19 -2.23
CA LYS A 221 24.06 -11.11 -2.30
C LYS A 221 22.99 -10.66 -3.28
N THR A 222 22.90 -9.35 -3.52
CA THR A 222 21.95 -8.79 -4.49
C THR A 222 22.31 -9.16 -5.93
N GLN A 223 21.32 -9.26 -6.81
CA GLN A 223 21.54 -9.42 -8.23
C GLN A 223 21.66 -8.06 -8.93
N LEU A 224 20.89 -7.07 -8.45
CA LEU A 224 20.92 -5.70 -8.94
C LEU A 224 21.74 -4.82 -8.00
N HIS A 225 22.83 -4.30 -8.48
CA HIS A 225 23.71 -3.45 -7.68
C HIS A 225 23.41 -1.98 -7.89
N LEU A 226 23.32 -1.25 -6.75
CA LEU A 226 23.20 0.21 -6.80
C LEU A 226 24.57 0.82 -7.18
N ARG A 227 24.69 1.28 -8.40
CA ARG A 227 25.96 1.82 -8.97
C ARG A 227 25.88 3.33 -9.13
N LYS A 228 26.87 4.05 -8.63
CA LYS A 228 26.95 5.52 -8.73
C LYS A 228 26.82 6.05 -10.16
N LYS A 229 27.36 5.33 -11.16
CA LYS A 229 27.30 5.73 -12.57
C LYS A 229 25.87 5.85 -13.12
N TYR A 230 24.88 5.18 -12.51
CA TYR A 230 23.47 5.17 -12.92
C TYR A 230 22.58 6.07 -12.07
N MET A 231 23.13 6.79 -11.07
CA MET A 231 22.41 7.71 -10.21
C MET A 231 22.26 9.08 -10.89
N HIS A 232 21.48 9.14 -11.96
CA HIS A 232 21.12 10.36 -12.68
C HIS A 232 19.74 10.17 -13.31
N LEU A 233 19.09 11.24 -13.74
CA LEU A 233 17.80 11.17 -14.41
C LEU A 233 17.97 10.97 -15.91
N GLU A 234 17.49 9.85 -16.41
CA GLU A 234 17.37 9.58 -17.83
C GLU A 234 15.89 9.39 -18.19
N ALA A 235 15.34 10.33 -18.96
CA ALA A 235 13.91 10.36 -19.30
C ALA A 235 13.41 9.04 -19.93
N LYS A 236 14.22 8.42 -20.77
CA LYS A 236 13.88 7.14 -21.43
C LYS A 236 13.68 5.98 -20.44
N ILE A 237 14.33 6.04 -19.28
CA ILE A 237 14.23 5.03 -18.22
C ILE A 237 13.13 5.41 -17.23
N ILE A 238 13.11 6.67 -16.81
CA ILE A 238 12.22 7.15 -15.73
C ILE A 238 10.76 7.25 -16.18
N ILE A 239 10.49 7.79 -17.39
CA ILE A 239 9.10 7.98 -17.84
C ILE A 239 8.31 6.66 -17.84
N PRO A 240 8.80 5.55 -18.41
CA PRO A 240 8.08 4.29 -18.34
C PRO A 240 7.91 3.74 -16.92
N CYS A 241 8.87 3.98 -16.01
CA CYS A 241 8.75 3.57 -14.61
C CYS A 241 7.66 4.36 -13.89
N VAL A 242 7.70 5.70 -13.99
CA VAL A 242 6.70 6.58 -13.38
C VAL A 242 5.31 6.31 -13.95
N THR A 243 5.19 6.12 -15.28
CA THR A 243 3.91 5.81 -15.91
C THR A 243 3.33 4.49 -15.38
N LEU A 244 4.14 3.45 -15.19
CA LEU A 244 3.66 2.20 -14.61
C LEU A 244 3.26 2.35 -13.13
N GLY A 245 4.05 3.10 -12.36
CA GLY A 245 3.79 3.35 -10.95
C GLY A 245 2.61 4.29 -10.68
N LEU A 246 2.16 5.05 -11.69
CA LEU A 246 1.04 6.00 -11.56
C LEU A 246 -0.26 5.31 -11.11
N ALA A 247 -0.50 4.06 -11.52
CA ALA A 247 -1.65 3.29 -11.05
C ALA A 247 -1.60 3.07 -9.53
N THR A 248 -0.45 2.68 -9.01
CA THR A 248 -0.25 2.46 -7.57
C THR A 248 -0.35 3.78 -6.78
N PHE A 249 0.21 4.85 -7.34
CA PHE A 249 0.08 6.19 -6.78
C PHE A 249 -1.38 6.63 -6.69
N ILE A 250 -2.15 6.50 -7.79
CA ILE A 250 -3.57 6.85 -7.84
C ILE A 250 -4.35 6.06 -6.79
N MET A 251 -4.11 4.77 -6.68
CA MET A 251 -4.80 3.92 -5.70
C MET A 251 -4.52 4.37 -4.26
N GLN A 252 -3.28 4.66 -3.90
CA GLN A 252 -2.93 5.08 -2.55
C GLN A 252 -3.35 6.52 -2.25
N ALA A 253 -3.09 7.45 -3.16
CA ALA A 253 -3.44 8.86 -2.96
C ALA A 253 -4.96 9.09 -2.92
N SER A 254 -5.73 8.31 -3.67
CA SER A 254 -7.19 8.41 -3.68
C SER A 254 -7.86 7.97 -2.38
N GLU A 255 -7.22 7.14 -1.55
CA GLU A 255 -7.80 6.68 -0.29
C GLU A 255 -8.15 7.84 0.66
N SER A 256 -7.30 8.86 0.73
CA SER A 256 -7.58 10.05 1.55
C SER A 256 -8.82 10.81 1.05
N VAL A 257 -8.94 10.99 -0.27
CA VAL A 257 -10.10 11.66 -0.87
C VAL A 257 -11.38 10.85 -0.65
N VAL A 258 -11.33 9.55 -0.87
CA VAL A 258 -12.45 8.63 -0.67
C VAL A 258 -12.92 8.67 0.78
N THR A 259 -12.00 8.63 1.75
CA THR A 259 -12.33 8.71 3.18
C THR A 259 -13.06 10.01 3.53
N VAL A 260 -12.60 11.15 3.03
CA VAL A 260 -13.26 12.44 3.25
C VAL A 260 -14.66 12.46 2.65
N CYS A 261 -14.85 11.92 1.43
CA CYS A 261 -16.15 11.86 0.78
C CYS A 261 -17.13 10.95 1.53
N PHE A 262 -16.67 9.78 2.00
CA PHE A 262 -17.50 8.89 2.83
C PHE A 262 -17.91 9.58 4.14
N ASN A 263 -16.95 10.13 4.88
CA ASN A 263 -17.23 10.76 6.18
C ASN A 263 -18.16 11.96 6.03
N SER A 264 -17.96 12.80 5.03
CA SER A 264 -18.85 13.95 4.76
C SER A 264 -20.27 13.51 4.41
N SER A 265 -20.42 12.49 3.58
CA SER A 265 -21.75 11.97 3.20
C SER A 265 -22.42 11.27 4.39
N LEU A 266 -21.68 10.43 5.15
CA LEU A 266 -22.22 9.74 6.32
C LEU A 266 -22.61 10.69 7.45
N LEU A 267 -21.81 11.73 7.70
CA LEU A 267 -22.16 12.76 8.69
C LEU A 267 -23.48 13.44 8.35
N ARG A 268 -23.68 13.73 7.07
CA ARG A 268 -24.92 14.38 6.59
C ARG A 268 -26.16 13.52 6.76
N TYR A 269 -26.09 12.21 6.50
CA TYR A 269 -27.25 11.32 6.46
C TYR A 269 -27.44 10.45 7.70
N GLY A 270 -26.35 10.12 8.41
CA GLY A 270 -26.37 9.19 9.53
C GLY A 270 -25.77 9.71 10.84
N GLY A 271 -25.21 10.95 10.82
CA GLY A 271 -24.59 11.56 11.98
C GLY A 271 -23.32 10.85 12.47
N ASP A 272 -22.93 11.13 13.71
CA ASP A 272 -21.67 10.68 14.29
C ASP A 272 -21.57 9.15 14.42
N ILE A 273 -22.70 8.46 14.67
CA ILE A 273 -22.71 7.00 14.78
C ILE A 273 -22.33 6.34 13.44
N ALA A 274 -22.79 6.90 12.32
CA ALA A 274 -22.44 6.39 11.00
C ALA A 274 -20.95 6.62 10.67
N VAL A 275 -20.39 7.77 11.02
CA VAL A 275 -18.96 8.04 10.87
C VAL A 275 -18.12 7.12 11.76
N GLY A 276 -18.55 6.89 12.99
CA GLY A 276 -17.92 5.95 13.92
C GLY A 276 -17.95 4.52 13.37
N ALA A 277 -19.08 4.08 12.85
CA ALA A 277 -19.21 2.78 12.17
C ALA A 277 -18.26 2.68 10.98
N MET A 278 -18.14 3.71 10.12
CA MET A 278 -17.23 3.72 8.97
C MET A 278 -15.77 3.51 9.37
N THR A 279 -15.35 4.07 10.52
CA THR A 279 -14.00 3.85 11.04
C THR A 279 -13.75 2.37 11.35
N ILE A 280 -14.74 1.66 11.91
CA ILE A 280 -14.64 0.21 12.15
C ILE A 280 -14.63 -0.55 10.82
N LEU A 281 -15.55 -0.22 9.89
CA LEU A 281 -15.65 -0.87 8.59
C LEU A 281 -14.34 -0.77 7.79
N THR A 282 -13.75 0.42 7.73
CA THR A 282 -12.46 0.63 7.06
C THR A 282 -11.31 -0.11 7.74
N SER A 283 -11.32 -0.20 9.06
CA SER A 283 -10.33 -0.98 9.81
C SER A 283 -10.44 -2.48 9.48
N VAL A 284 -11.65 -3.04 9.48
CA VAL A 284 -11.88 -4.44 9.07
C VAL A 284 -11.42 -4.66 7.64
N MET A 285 -11.73 -3.74 6.72
CA MET A 285 -11.31 -3.82 5.32
C MET A 285 -9.79 -3.77 5.18
N GLN A 286 -9.09 -2.92 5.92
CA GLN A 286 -7.63 -2.87 5.92
C GLN A 286 -7.02 -4.20 6.37
N PHE A 287 -7.52 -4.81 7.47
CA PHE A 287 -7.09 -6.14 7.87
C PHE A 287 -7.34 -7.19 6.80
N ALA A 288 -8.50 -7.14 6.16
CA ALA A 288 -8.86 -8.04 5.07
C ALA A 288 -7.89 -7.95 3.88
N MET A 289 -7.39 -6.74 3.59
CA MET A 289 -6.52 -6.49 2.44
C MET A 289 -5.06 -6.92 2.64
N LEU A 290 -4.56 -7.00 3.89
CA LEU A 290 -3.14 -7.29 4.14
C LEU A 290 -2.66 -8.62 3.51
N PRO A 291 -3.35 -9.76 3.72
CA PRO A 291 -2.94 -11.02 3.08
C PRO A 291 -3.05 -10.97 1.56
N LEU A 292 -4.10 -10.36 1.01
CA LEU A 292 -4.27 -10.21 -0.43
C LEU A 292 -3.12 -9.42 -1.06
N GLN A 293 -2.76 -8.31 -0.46
CA GLN A 293 -1.63 -7.49 -0.92
C GLN A 293 -0.30 -8.24 -0.80
N GLY A 294 -0.09 -8.97 0.29
CA GLY A 294 1.11 -9.76 0.49
C GLY A 294 1.24 -10.90 -0.53
N ILE A 295 0.15 -11.62 -0.83
CA ILE A 295 0.12 -12.65 -1.87
C ILE A 295 0.42 -12.04 -3.25
N ALA A 296 -0.21 -10.91 -3.57
CA ALA A 296 -0.03 -10.21 -4.83
C ALA A 296 1.42 -9.73 -5.01
N GLN A 297 1.98 -9.07 -4.00
CA GLN A 297 3.38 -8.62 -4.00
C GLN A 297 4.37 -9.78 -4.11
N GLY A 298 4.10 -10.92 -3.43
CA GLY A 298 4.94 -12.11 -3.53
C GLY A 298 4.89 -12.77 -4.91
N SER A 299 3.79 -12.63 -5.65
CA SER A 299 3.64 -13.17 -7.02
C SER A 299 4.30 -12.28 -8.09
N GLN A 300 4.46 -10.99 -7.82
CA GLN A 300 4.97 -9.98 -8.76
C GLN A 300 6.33 -10.34 -9.38
N PRO A 301 7.38 -10.68 -8.61
CA PRO A 301 8.69 -11.01 -9.19
C PRO A 301 8.63 -12.25 -10.09
N ILE A 302 7.77 -13.23 -9.78
CA ILE A 302 7.61 -14.42 -10.61
C ILE A 302 7.02 -14.03 -11.97
N SER A 303 5.93 -13.25 -11.97
CA SER A 303 5.26 -12.82 -13.20
C SER A 303 6.16 -11.92 -14.04
N SER A 304 6.80 -10.91 -13.44
CA SER A 304 7.64 -9.93 -14.14
C SER A 304 8.87 -10.59 -14.76
N TYR A 305 9.60 -11.42 -13.99
CA TYR A 305 10.78 -12.14 -14.47
C TYR A 305 10.43 -13.07 -15.64
N ASN A 306 9.41 -13.91 -15.48
CA ASN A 306 9.03 -14.88 -16.51
C ASN A 306 8.44 -14.22 -17.76
N TYR A 307 7.81 -13.05 -17.62
CA TYR A 307 7.40 -12.25 -18.77
C TYR A 307 8.62 -11.74 -19.56
N GLY A 308 9.64 -11.22 -18.87
CA GLY A 308 10.92 -10.85 -19.50
C GLY A 308 11.64 -12.02 -20.15
N ALA A 309 11.64 -13.19 -19.50
CA ALA A 309 12.22 -14.44 -20.02
C ALA A 309 11.40 -15.10 -21.14
N LYS A 310 10.30 -14.47 -21.60
CA LYS A 310 9.39 -15.01 -22.64
C LYS A 310 8.74 -16.36 -22.27
N ASN A 311 8.60 -16.67 -20.99
CA ASN A 311 8.00 -17.92 -20.52
C ASN A 311 6.49 -17.75 -20.24
N ALA A 312 5.70 -17.77 -21.31
CA ALA A 312 4.26 -17.57 -21.26
C ALA A 312 3.52 -18.57 -20.35
N ASP A 313 3.98 -19.83 -20.32
CA ASP A 313 3.31 -20.87 -19.53
C ASP A 313 3.50 -20.65 -18.03
N ARG A 314 4.67 -20.19 -17.60
CA ARG A 314 4.89 -19.83 -16.21
C ARG A 314 4.11 -18.58 -15.81
N VAL A 315 4.00 -17.59 -16.69
CA VAL A 315 3.16 -16.40 -16.48
C VAL A 315 1.69 -16.80 -16.29
N LYS A 316 1.15 -17.64 -17.18
CA LYS A 316 -0.22 -18.18 -17.06
C LYS A 316 -0.42 -18.95 -15.75
N LYS A 317 0.53 -19.82 -15.38
CA LYS A 317 0.47 -20.63 -14.16
C LYS A 317 0.52 -19.74 -12.91
N THR A 318 1.37 -18.72 -12.90
CA THR A 318 1.45 -17.76 -11.80
C THR A 318 0.13 -16.98 -11.64
N PHE A 319 -0.42 -16.47 -12.75
CA PHE A 319 -1.71 -15.78 -12.71
C PHE A 319 -2.84 -16.68 -12.21
N ARG A 320 -2.95 -17.93 -12.73
CA ARG A 320 -3.98 -18.86 -12.28
C ARG A 320 -3.87 -19.15 -10.79
N LEU A 321 -2.67 -19.37 -10.28
CA LEU A 321 -2.44 -19.64 -8.87
C LEU A 321 -2.74 -18.42 -8.01
N LEU A 322 -2.30 -17.21 -8.44
CA LEU A 322 -2.61 -15.96 -7.78
C LEU A 322 -4.12 -15.73 -7.68
N LEU A 323 -4.82 -15.89 -8.82
CA LEU A 323 -6.28 -15.73 -8.88
C LEU A 323 -6.99 -16.72 -7.95
N THR A 324 -6.62 -17.98 -8.01
CA THR A 324 -7.25 -19.02 -7.16
C THR A 324 -7.02 -18.75 -5.68
N THR A 325 -5.80 -18.41 -5.28
CA THR A 325 -5.46 -18.11 -3.88
C THR A 325 -6.19 -16.87 -3.37
N CYS A 326 -6.17 -15.78 -4.17
CA CYS A 326 -6.87 -14.55 -3.79
C CYS A 326 -8.38 -14.74 -3.71
N LEU A 327 -9.00 -15.48 -4.66
CA LEU A 327 -10.42 -15.78 -4.62
C LEU A 327 -10.80 -16.66 -3.44
N THR A 328 -10.05 -17.74 -3.18
CA THR A 328 -10.31 -18.62 -2.02
C THR A 328 -10.29 -17.80 -0.73
N TYR A 329 -9.28 -16.96 -0.56
CA TYR A 329 -9.19 -16.10 0.62
C TYR A 329 -10.36 -15.10 0.70
N SER A 330 -10.66 -14.39 -0.41
CA SER A 330 -11.72 -13.37 -0.44
C SER A 330 -13.10 -13.98 -0.16
N ILE A 331 -13.40 -15.14 -0.75
CA ILE A 331 -14.68 -15.84 -0.52
C ILE A 331 -14.77 -16.34 0.92
N SER A 332 -13.69 -16.91 1.46
CA SER A 332 -13.66 -17.43 2.84
C SER A 332 -13.87 -16.30 3.85
N LEU A 333 -13.21 -15.17 3.66
CA LEU A 333 -13.34 -14.01 4.55
C LEU A 333 -14.72 -13.36 4.39
N TRP A 334 -15.20 -13.21 3.16
CA TRP A 334 -16.55 -12.71 2.91
C TRP A 334 -17.61 -13.57 3.62
N ALA A 335 -17.51 -14.89 3.48
CA ALA A 335 -18.43 -15.82 4.16
C ALA A 335 -18.37 -15.66 5.68
N ALA A 336 -17.17 -15.56 6.26
CA ALA A 336 -17.00 -15.34 7.70
C ALA A 336 -17.67 -14.03 8.15
N VAL A 337 -17.46 -12.92 7.43
CA VAL A 337 -18.10 -11.63 7.74
C VAL A 337 -19.61 -11.69 7.58
N GLN A 338 -20.14 -12.38 6.58
CA GLN A 338 -21.59 -12.54 6.42
C GLN A 338 -22.25 -13.39 7.51
N LEU A 339 -21.53 -14.37 8.04
CA LEU A 339 -22.06 -15.29 9.07
C LEU A 339 -21.97 -14.70 10.47
N VAL A 340 -20.85 -14.06 10.81
CA VAL A 340 -20.55 -13.60 12.19
C VAL A 340 -19.97 -12.16 12.23
N PRO A 341 -20.68 -11.15 11.68
CA PRO A 341 -20.17 -9.79 11.59
C PRO A 341 -19.91 -9.16 12.98
N GLU A 342 -20.69 -9.56 14.00
CA GLU A 342 -20.58 -9.04 15.36
C GLU A 342 -19.20 -9.33 15.97
N ILE A 343 -18.58 -10.46 15.62
CA ILE A 343 -17.22 -10.81 16.08
C ILE A 343 -16.21 -9.80 15.52
N PHE A 344 -16.31 -9.47 14.24
CA PHE A 344 -15.38 -8.53 13.59
C PHE A 344 -15.55 -7.12 14.15
N VAL A 345 -16.78 -6.67 14.40
CA VAL A 345 -17.05 -5.35 14.99
C VAL A 345 -16.64 -5.32 16.46
N GLY A 346 -16.91 -6.40 17.21
CA GLY A 346 -16.58 -6.53 18.63
C GLY A 346 -15.09 -6.47 18.95
N ILE A 347 -14.22 -6.70 17.97
CA ILE A 347 -12.76 -6.49 18.13
C ILE A 347 -12.46 -5.00 18.39
N PHE A 348 -13.25 -4.09 17.82
CA PHE A 348 -12.97 -2.66 17.83
C PHE A 348 -13.78 -1.87 18.86
N THR A 349 -14.94 -2.38 19.30
CA THR A 349 -15.81 -1.70 20.25
C THR A 349 -16.58 -2.68 21.14
N ALA A 350 -16.76 -2.30 22.41
CA ALA A 350 -17.63 -2.99 23.36
C ALA A 350 -19.01 -2.31 23.51
N ASP A 351 -19.24 -1.19 22.82
CA ASP A 351 -20.52 -0.47 22.84
C ASP A 351 -21.57 -1.25 22.03
N ALA A 352 -22.57 -1.81 22.71
CA ALA A 352 -23.61 -2.61 22.11
C ALA A 352 -24.40 -1.84 21.04
N SER A 353 -24.67 -0.56 21.23
CA SER A 353 -25.43 0.27 20.31
C SER A 353 -24.66 0.47 18.99
N LEU A 354 -23.35 0.66 19.09
CA LEU A 354 -22.47 0.79 17.93
C LEU A 354 -22.27 -0.57 17.23
N VAL A 355 -22.20 -1.68 17.96
CA VAL A 355 -22.16 -3.03 17.38
C VAL A 355 -23.43 -3.33 16.60
N ASP A 356 -24.61 -3.09 17.18
CA ASP A 356 -25.91 -3.35 16.55
C ASP A 356 -26.10 -2.51 15.27
N PHE A 357 -25.61 -1.28 15.25
CA PHE A 357 -25.64 -0.44 14.05
C PHE A 357 -24.62 -0.90 13.00
N THR A 358 -23.40 -1.23 13.43
CA THR A 358 -22.26 -1.45 12.54
C THR A 358 -22.28 -2.84 11.90
N ALA A 359 -22.74 -3.88 12.61
CA ALA A 359 -22.70 -5.25 12.10
C ALA A 359 -23.53 -5.45 10.81
N PRO A 360 -24.76 -4.95 10.67
CA PRO A 360 -25.48 -4.98 9.40
C PRO A 360 -24.77 -4.18 8.30
N MET A 361 -24.21 -3.02 8.65
CA MET A 361 -23.49 -2.18 7.69
C MET A 361 -22.19 -2.85 7.19
N LEU A 362 -21.52 -3.63 8.04
CA LEU A 362 -20.36 -4.41 7.67
C LEU A 362 -20.68 -5.45 6.58
N LYS A 363 -21.81 -6.14 6.70
CA LYS A 363 -22.28 -7.10 5.69
C LYS A 363 -22.48 -6.42 4.34
N ILE A 364 -23.04 -5.23 4.34
CA ILE A 364 -23.30 -4.44 3.12
C ILE A 364 -21.98 -3.94 2.56
N TYR A 365 -21.17 -3.25 3.35
CA TYR A 365 -19.93 -2.61 2.92
C TYR A 365 -18.92 -3.61 2.34
N LEU A 366 -18.78 -4.78 2.95
CA LEU A 366 -17.94 -5.87 2.45
C LEU A 366 -18.70 -6.83 1.52
N GLY A 367 -19.89 -6.45 1.05
CA GLY A 367 -20.71 -7.27 0.16
C GLY A 367 -20.03 -7.65 -1.15
N GLY A 368 -19.15 -6.81 -1.68
CA GLY A 368 -18.35 -7.05 -2.90
C GLY A 368 -17.07 -7.87 -2.69
N LEU A 369 -16.67 -8.11 -1.43
CA LEU A 369 -15.36 -8.69 -1.10
C LEU A 369 -15.11 -10.06 -1.76
N PHE A 370 -16.13 -10.88 -1.95
CA PHE A 370 -16.00 -12.21 -2.56
C PHE A 370 -15.41 -12.18 -3.99
N LEU A 371 -15.62 -11.09 -4.74
CA LEU A 371 -15.05 -10.90 -6.07
C LEU A 371 -13.72 -10.13 -6.05
N PHE A 372 -13.37 -9.50 -4.92
CA PHE A 372 -12.24 -8.57 -4.87
C PHE A 372 -10.89 -9.24 -5.15
N GLY A 373 -10.79 -10.55 -4.90
CA GLY A 373 -9.62 -11.36 -5.27
C GLY A 373 -9.31 -11.31 -6.78
N ILE A 374 -10.33 -11.18 -7.63
CA ILE A 374 -10.14 -11.00 -9.09
C ILE A 374 -9.49 -9.66 -9.38
N GLN A 375 -10.01 -8.60 -8.75
CA GLN A 375 -9.48 -7.24 -8.92
C GLN A 375 -7.98 -7.19 -8.59
N ILE A 376 -7.59 -7.71 -7.43
CA ILE A 376 -6.20 -7.73 -6.98
C ILE A 376 -5.32 -8.56 -7.94
N ALA A 377 -5.75 -9.75 -8.33
CA ALA A 377 -4.98 -10.63 -9.21
C ALA A 377 -4.76 -10.00 -10.60
N CYS A 378 -5.79 -9.42 -11.19
CA CYS A 378 -5.71 -8.77 -12.50
C CYS A 378 -4.85 -7.50 -12.45
N GLN A 379 -5.08 -6.63 -11.44
CA GLN A 379 -4.34 -5.38 -11.27
C GLN A 379 -2.84 -5.66 -11.08
N MET A 380 -2.49 -6.58 -10.16
CA MET A 380 -1.10 -6.96 -9.91
C MET A 380 -0.45 -7.55 -11.16
N THR A 381 -1.18 -8.37 -11.92
CA THR A 381 -0.64 -8.96 -13.15
C THR A 381 -0.38 -7.88 -14.20
N PHE A 382 -1.27 -6.91 -14.41
CA PHE A 382 -1.00 -5.80 -15.32
C PHE A 382 0.26 -5.03 -14.94
N THR A 383 0.42 -4.73 -13.66
CA THR A 383 1.64 -4.05 -13.16
C THR A 383 2.89 -4.92 -13.38
N SER A 384 2.80 -6.21 -13.07
CA SER A 384 3.91 -7.17 -13.24
C SER A 384 4.36 -7.33 -14.68
N LEU A 385 3.42 -7.23 -15.64
CA LEU A 385 3.70 -7.31 -17.08
C LEU A 385 4.09 -5.97 -17.70
N GLY A 386 4.21 -4.90 -16.91
CA GLY A 386 4.54 -3.56 -17.39
C GLY A 386 3.43 -2.89 -18.23
N LYS A 387 2.17 -3.37 -18.14
CA LYS A 387 1.03 -2.83 -18.89
C LYS A 387 0.42 -1.61 -18.18
N ALA A 388 1.17 -0.50 -18.19
CA ALA A 388 0.86 0.73 -17.47
C ALA A 388 -0.54 1.28 -17.77
N ALA A 389 -0.89 1.42 -19.04
CA ALA A 389 -2.19 1.97 -19.45
C ALA A 389 -3.37 1.17 -18.86
N ASN A 390 -3.30 -0.16 -18.93
CA ASN A 390 -4.36 -1.03 -18.40
C ASN A 390 -4.44 -0.92 -16.88
N SER A 391 -3.29 -0.86 -16.18
CA SER A 391 -3.23 -0.71 -14.74
C SER A 391 -3.83 0.62 -14.28
N ILE A 392 -3.52 1.72 -14.97
CA ILE A 392 -4.07 3.05 -14.69
C ILE A 392 -5.58 3.08 -14.94
N ILE A 393 -6.04 2.56 -16.07
CA ILE A 393 -7.48 2.53 -16.40
C ILE A 393 -8.26 1.81 -15.31
N VAL A 394 -7.81 0.64 -14.87
CA VAL A 394 -8.46 -0.12 -13.80
C VAL A 394 -8.52 0.67 -12.49
N ALA A 395 -7.42 1.34 -12.10
CA ALA A 395 -7.37 2.15 -10.88
C ALA A 395 -8.30 3.36 -10.95
N VAL A 396 -8.29 4.10 -12.07
CA VAL A 396 -9.12 5.31 -12.28
C VAL A 396 -10.60 4.94 -12.33
N VAL A 397 -10.97 3.90 -13.10
CA VAL A 397 -12.37 3.47 -13.22
C VAL A 397 -12.94 3.11 -11.87
N ARG A 398 -12.24 2.31 -11.08
CA ARG A 398 -12.73 1.88 -9.76
C ARG A 398 -12.91 3.06 -8.80
N LYS A 399 -11.90 3.92 -8.64
CA LYS A 399 -11.89 4.96 -7.60
C LYS A 399 -12.62 6.24 -8.02
N PHE A 400 -12.35 6.74 -9.22
CA PHE A 400 -12.84 8.06 -9.64
C PHE A 400 -14.13 7.99 -10.48
N VAL A 401 -14.28 6.98 -11.34
CA VAL A 401 -15.45 6.87 -12.20
C VAL A 401 -16.63 6.20 -11.50
N LEU A 402 -16.35 5.19 -10.67
CA LEU A 402 -17.40 4.42 -9.99
C LEU A 402 -17.58 4.87 -8.54
N LEU A 403 -16.57 4.70 -7.68
CA LEU A 403 -16.74 4.85 -6.24
C LEU A 403 -17.13 6.29 -5.84
N LEU A 404 -16.36 7.29 -6.24
CA LEU A 404 -16.63 8.69 -5.85
C LEU A 404 -18.02 9.16 -6.26
N PRO A 405 -18.49 8.98 -7.50
CA PRO A 405 -19.87 9.35 -7.84
C PRO A 405 -20.93 8.55 -7.07
N LEU A 406 -20.71 7.24 -6.86
CA LEU A 406 -21.68 6.40 -6.17
C LEU A 406 -21.88 6.80 -4.71
N ILE A 407 -20.85 7.30 -4.01
CA ILE A 407 -20.97 7.82 -2.63
C ILE A 407 -22.06 8.90 -2.54
N TYR A 408 -22.21 9.72 -3.58
CA TYR A 408 -23.21 10.81 -3.62
C TYR A 408 -24.53 10.42 -4.30
N ILE A 409 -24.53 9.47 -5.23
CA ILE A 409 -25.72 9.04 -5.97
C ILE A 409 -26.55 8.05 -5.16
N MET A 410 -25.91 7.05 -4.54
CA MET A 410 -26.60 5.95 -3.85
C MET A 410 -27.53 6.40 -2.70
N PRO A 411 -27.21 7.44 -1.92
CA PRO A 411 -28.14 7.94 -0.88
C PRO A 411 -29.50 8.38 -1.43
N HIS A 412 -29.56 8.78 -2.70
CA HIS A 412 -30.81 9.22 -3.36
C HIS A 412 -31.58 8.08 -4.04
N MET A 413 -30.97 6.90 -4.16
CA MET A 413 -31.56 5.74 -4.84
C MET A 413 -32.14 4.70 -3.88
N VAL A 414 -31.85 4.82 -2.59
CA VAL A 414 -32.25 3.84 -1.56
C VAL A 414 -33.11 4.51 -0.49
N SER A 415 -34.07 3.76 0.07
CA SER A 415 -34.99 4.27 1.09
C SER A 415 -34.29 4.82 2.34
N ASN A 416 -33.17 4.21 2.74
CA ASN A 416 -32.32 4.71 3.81
C ASN A 416 -31.04 5.30 3.24
N PRO A 417 -30.89 6.66 3.20
CA PRO A 417 -29.72 7.31 2.63
C PRO A 417 -28.39 6.89 3.25
N THR A 418 -28.34 6.65 4.56
CA THR A 418 -27.13 6.20 5.26
C THR A 418 -26.66 4.83 4.75
N THR A 419 -27.60 3.89 4.60
CA THR A 419 -27.33 2.58 3.99
C THR A 419 -26.86 2.74 2.56
N GLY A 420 -27.45 3.67 1.80
CA GLY A 420 -27.02 3.99 0.43
C GLY A 420 -25.55 4.39 0.34
N VAL A 421 -25.05 5.20 1.27
CA VAL A 421 -23.61 5.55 1.30
C VAL A 421 -22.74 4.32 1.42
N TYR A 422 -23.05 3.40 2.35
CA TYR A 422 -22.27 2.16 2.52
C TYR A 422 -22.36 1.22 1.31
N MET A 423 -23.48 1.22 0.59
CA MET A 423 -23.67 0.42 -0.63
C MET A 423 -22.80 0.89 -1.80
N ALA A 424 -22.28 2.11 -1.76
CA ALA A 424 -21.42 2.63 -2.83
C ALA A 424 -20.17 1.75 -3.05
N GLU A 425 -19.52 1.28 -1.99
CA GLU A 425 -18.29 0.45 -2.09
C GLU A 425 -18.57 -0.90 -2.80
N PRO A 426 -19.47 -1.77 -2.33
CA PRO A 426 -19.70 -3.06 -2.97
C PRO A 426 -20.22 -2.93 -4.40
N ILE A 427 -21.03 -1.93 -4.72
CA ILE A 427 -21.52 -1.69 -6.08
C ILE A 427 -20.37 -1.28 -7.00
N ALA A 428 -19.52 -0.33 -6.53
CA ALA A 428 -18.33 0.08 -7.26
C ALA A 428 -17.39 -1.11 -7.50
N ASP A 429 -17.18 -1.94 -6.49
CA ASP A 429 -16.30 -3.11 -6.57
C ASP A 429 -16.83 -4.16 -7.57
N ILE A 430 -18.11 -4.50 -7.52
CA ILE A 430 -18.72 -5.46 -8.46
C ILE A 430 -18.59 -4.97 -9.91
N ILE A 431 -18.95 -3.71 -10.18
CA ILE A 431 -18.85 -3.13 -11.53
C ILE A 431 -17.38 -3.07 -11.97
N ALA A 432 -16.48 -2.64 -11.08
CA ALA A 432 -15.04 -2.56 -11.37
C ALA A 432 -14.46 -3.95 -11.68
N VAL A 433 -14.84 -4.98 -10.93
CA VAL A 433 -14.38 -6.35 -11.18
C VAL A 433 -14.87 -6.88 -12.52
N LEU A 434 -16.13 -6.64 -12.87
CA LEU A 434 -16.68 -7.02 -14.18
C LEU A 434 -15.90 -6.32 -15.30
N PHE A 435 -15.73 -5.01 -15.22
CA PHE A 435 -14.93 -4.23 -16.18
C PHE A 435 -13.50 -4.76 -16.29
N THR A 436 -12.83 -4.94 -15.14
CA THR A 436 -11.45 -5.42 -15.07
C THR A 436 -11.31 -6.83 -15.66
N SER A 437 -12.27 -7.73 -15.41
CA SER A 437 -12.27 -9.09 -15.95
C SER A 437 -12.35 -9.11 -17.46
N VAL A 438 -13.21 -8.29 -18.05
CA VAL A 438 -13.33 -8.16 -19.51
C VAL A 438 -12.05 -7.59 -20.10
N LEU A 439 -11.57 -6.46 -19.57
CA LEU A 439 -10.32 -5.83 -20.02
C LEU A 439 -9.14 -6.81 -19.92
N PHE A 440 -9.03 -7.50 -18.80
CA PHE A 440 -7.95 -8.44 -18.54
C PHE A 440 -7.98 -9.62 -19.50
N SER A 441 -9.15 -10.20 -19.76
CA SER A 441 -9.31 -11.34 -20.69
C SER A 441 -8.77 -11.04 -22.08
N VAL A 442 -8.98 -9.80 -22.56
CA VAL A 442 -8.51 -9.36 -23.88
C VAL A 442 -7.02 -9.02 -23.84
N GLN A 443 -6.60 -8.20 -22.88
CA GLN A 443 -5.25 -7.66 -22.85
C GLN A 443 -4.20 -8.68 -22.40
N PHE A 444 -4.56 -9.61 -21.52
CA PHE A 444 -3.67 -10.67 -21.09
C PHE A 444 -3.33 -11.64 -22.23
N LYS A 445 -4.33 -12.00 -23.04
CA LYS A 445 -4.09 -12.80 -24.27
C LYS A 445 -3.12 -12.12 -25.22
N LYS A 446 -3.29 -10.80 -25.44
CA LYS A 446 -2.38 -10.00 -26.28
C LYS A 446 -0.96 -9.97 -25.69
N ALA A 447 -0.83 -9.73 -24.38
CA ALA A 447 0.45 -9.69 -23.71
C ALA A 447 1.20 -11.04 -23.80
N LEU A 448 0.48 -12.16 -23.68
CA LEU A 448 1.07 -13.48 -23.83
C LEU A 448 1.50 -13.76 -25.29
N ALA A 449 0.72 -13.32 -26.27
CA ALA A 449 1.07 -13.46 -27.68
C ALA A 449 2.31 -12.64 -28.07
N GLU A 450 2.53 -11.50 -27.43
CA GLU A 450 3.75 -10.69 -27.63
C GLU A 450 5.05 -11.41 -27.26
N ILE A 451 5.02 -12.25 -26.21
CA ILE A 451 6.21 -12.98 -25.74
C ILE A 451 6.37 -14.36 -26.37
N GLN A 452 5.36 -14.86 -27.09
CA GLN A 452 5.43 -16.11 -27.85
C GLN A 452 5.98 -15.93 -29.26
N LYS A 453 6.01 -14.68 -29.73
CA LYS A 453 6.72 -14.27 -30.96
C LYS A 453 8.20 -14.03 -30.69
#